data_65ce16645d9ec6f00432347dfdd4a0f1
#
_entry.id   65ce16645d9ec6f00432347dfdd4a0f1
#
_cell.length_a   1.000
_cell.length_b   1.000
_cell.length_c   1.000
_cell.angle_alpha   90.00
_cell.angle_beta   90.00
_cell.angle_gamma   90.00
#
_symmetry.space_group_name_H-M   'P 1'
#
loop_
_entity.id
_entity.type
_entity.pdbx_description
1 polymer ?
#
loop_
_entity_poly.entity_id
_entity_poly.type
_entity_poly.pdbx_seq_one_letter_code
_entity_poly.pdbx_strand_id
1 'polypeptide(L)'
;MISTKIYVGLNDSVTKTQLFETEMYIKILKDVCRSYRIPFSFGVEEGGYVHADGEYTREMTLVITLIDIDRSIINEIAKDLCAFFNQESVLIVENTVRAYYVSDSVRECAEKQDP
;
A
#
# COMPACT_ATOMS: atom_id res chain seq x y z
N MET A 1 -2.20 16.18 -8.44
CA MET A 1 -2.42 14.76 -8.06
C MET A 1 -1.75 14.43 -6.74
N ILE A 2 -2.34 13.53 -5.99
CA ILE A 2 -1.75 13.05 -4.76
C ILE A 2 -1.32 11.62 -4.94
N SER A 3 -0.06 11.34 -4.64
CA SER A 3 0.47 9.99 -4.55
C SER A 3 0.43 9.55 -3.09
N THR A 4 -0.21 8.44 -2.81
CA THR A 4 -0.29 7.89 -1.46
C THR A 4 0.43 6.56 -1.41
N LYS A 5 1.29 6.39 -0.42
CA LYS A 5 1.91 5.10 -0.14
C LYS A 5 1.44 4.59 1.21
N ILE A 6 1.06 3.32 1.24
CA ILE A 6 0.71 2.63 2.49
C ILE A 6 1.82 1.63 2.76
N TYR A 7 2.46 1.75 3.91
CA TYR A 7 3.53 0.87 4.35
C TYR A 7 2.96 -0.08 5.41
N VAL A 8 2.98 -1.37 5.10
CA VAL A 8 2.42 -2.39 6.00
C VAL A 8 3.50 -3.41 6.30
N GLY A 9 3.94 -3.46 7.54
CA GLY A 9 4.87 -4.47 8.00
C GLY A 9 4.22 -5.84 8.04
N LEU A 10 5.01 -6.89 7.88
CA LEU A 10 4.52 -8.26 7.88
C LEU A 10 4.79 -9.01 9.18
N ASN A 11 5.50 -8.40 10.12
CA ASN A 11 5.68 -9.01 11.44
C ASN A 11 4.42 -8.84 12.27
N ASP A 12 3.92 -9.94 12.82
CA ASP A 12 2.76 -9.93 13.70
C ASP A 12 3.03 -9.07 14.94
N SER A 13 2.05 -8.25 15.36
CA SER A 13 2.23 -7.31 16.47
C SER A 13 2.46 -7.99 17.83
N VAL A 14 2.02 -9.24 17.98
CA VAL A 14 2.18 -9.99 19.22
C VAL A 14 3.48 -10.79 19.20
N THR A 15 3.70 -11.62 18.17
CA THR A 15 4.86 -12.49 18.09
C THR A 15 6.12 -11.80 17.64
N LYS A 16 6.00 -10.63 16.99
CA LYS A 16 7.11 -9.87 16.40
C LYS A 16 7.84 -10.63 15.28
N THR A 17 7.18 -11.62 14.69
CA THR A 17 7.71 -12.40 13.59
C THR A 17 6.70 -12.47 12.45
N GLN A 18 7.18 -12.76 11.24
CA GLN A 18 6.30 -12.99 10.10
C GLN A 18 5.78 -14.42 10.18
N LEU A 19 4.45 -14.56 10.29
CA LEU A 19 3.82 -15.87 10.54
C LEU A 19 3.61 -16.68 9.26
N PHE A 20 3.47 -16.00 8.11
CA PHE A 20 3.15 -16.65 6.84
C PHE A 20 4.15 -16.24 5.77
N GLU A 21 4.13 -16.94 4.66
CA GLU A 21 4.96 -16.56 3.52
C GLU A 21 4.47 -15.25 2.90
N THR A 22 5.38 -14.48 2.35
CA THR A 22 5.11 -13.15 1.78
C THR A 22 3.99 -13.21 0.74
N GLU A 23 3.92 -14.26 -0.06
CA GLU A 23 2.90 -14.44 -1.09
C GLU A 23 1.48 -14.45 -0.53
N MET A 24 1.28 -14.96 0.69
CA MET A 24 -0.03 -14.93 1.33
C MET A 24 -0.47 -13.49 1.63
N TYR A 25 0.43 -12.68 2.14
CA TYR A 25 0.14 -11.26 2.40
C TYR A 25 -0.14 -10.50 1.11
N ILE A 26 0.62 -10.80 0.06
CA ILE A 26 0.39 -10.20 -1.26
C ILE A 26 -0.99 -10.56 -1.80
N LYS A 27 -1.42 -11.81 -1.64
CA LYS A 27 -2.75 -12.24 -2.06
C LYS A 27 -3.84 -11.46 -1.33
N ILE A 28 -3.70 -11.31 -0.03
CA ILE A 28 -4.65 -10.53 0.79
C ILE A 28 -4.70 -9.08 0.31
N LEU A 29 -3.53 -8.48 0.09
CA LEU A 29 -3.45 -7.11 -0.43
C LEU A 29 -4.19 -6.96 -1.75
N LYS A 30 -3.95 -7.87 -2.69
CA LYS A 30 -4.61 -7.84 -3.99
C LYS A 30 -6.13 -7.98 -3.85
N ASP A 31 -6.58 -8.90 -3.00
CA ASP A 31 -8.01 -9.11 -2.77
C ASP A 31 -8.65 -7.86 -2.17
N VAL A 32 -8.00 -7.22 -1.20
CA VAL A 32 -8.50 -5.98 -0.59
C VAL A 32 -8.60 -4.87 -1.64
N CYS A 33 -7.54 -4.59 -2.36
CA CYS A 33 -7.54 -3.51 -3.35
C CYS A 33 -8.54 -3.76 -4.48
N ARG A 34 -8.68 -5.01 -4.93
CA ARG A 34 -9.65 -5.38 -5.96
C ARG A 34 -11.09 -5.21 -5.47
N SER A 35 -11.35 -5.45 -4.19
CA SER A 35 -12.68 -5.26 -3.62
C SER A 35 -13.13 -3.80 -3.67
N TYR A 36 -12.20 -2.87 -3.59
CA TYR A 36 -12.48 -1.44 -3.74
C TYR A 36 -12.45 -0.97 -5.20
N ARG A 37 -12.06 -1.85 -6.12
CA ARG A 37 -12.05 -1.59 -7.57
C ARG A 37 -11.21 -0.39 -7.95
N ILE A 38 -10.06 -0.27 -7.35
CA ILE A 38 -9.13 0.84 -7.60
C ILE A 38 -7.85 0.32 -8.26
N PRO A 39 -7.20 1.17 -9.08
CA PRO A 39 -5.86 0.86 -9.56
C PRO A 39 -4.86 0.96 -8.40
N PHE A 40 -3.89 0.06 -8.40
CA PHE A 40 -2.83 0.05 -7.40
C PHE A 40 -1.57 -0.60 -7.96
N SER A 41 -0.45 -0.28 -7.36
CA SER A 41 0.78 -1.02 -7.55
C SER A 41 1.38 -1.29 -6.17
N PHE A 42 2.29 -2.26 -6.09
CA PHE A 42 2.92 -2.59 -4.83
C PHE A 42 4.33 -3.12 -5.05
N GLY A 43 5.11 -3.04 -3.98
CA GLY A 43 6.43 -3.65 -3.93
C GLY A 43 6.66 -4.23 -2.54
N VAL A 44 7.70 -5.05 -2.43
CA VAL A 44 8.14 -5.62 -1.16
C VAL A 44 9.49 -5.02 -0.83
N GLU A 45 9.61 -4.46 0.38
CA GLU A 45 10.85 -3.88 0.84
C GLU A 45 11.30 -4.56 2.11
N GLU A 46 12.61 -4.66 2.30
CA GLU A 46 13.18 -5.11 3.56
C GLU A 46 13.49 -3.88 4.39
N GLY A 47 13.01 -3.87 5.63
CA GLY A 47 13.23 -2.78 6.56
C GLY A 47 13.70 -3.27 7.91
N GLY A 48 13.93 -2.33 8.79
CA GLY A 48 14.30 -2.59 10.17
C GLY A 48 13.45 -1.77 11.11
N TYR A 49 13.23 -2.29 12.30
CA TYR A 49 12.43 -1.66 13.31
C TYR A 49 13.14 -1.77 14.66
N VAL A 50 13.21 -0.65 15.37
CA VAL A 50 13.79 -0.62 16.71
C VAL A 50 12.65 -0.58 17.72
N HIS A 51 12.57 -1.61 18.56
CA HIS A 51 11.57 -1.69 19.63
C HIS A 51 11.90 -0.74 20.77
N ALA A 52 10.92 -0.52 21.66
CA ALA A 52 11.09 0.38 22.80
C ALA A 52 12.23 -0.04 23.72
N ASP A 53 12.55 -1.33 23.80
CA ASP A 53 13.66 -1.86 24.58
C ASP A 53 15.03 -1.72 23.90
N GLY A 54 15.08 -1.14 22.70
CA GLY A 54 16.30 -0.95 21.92
C GLY A 54 16.66 -2.13 21.02
N GLU A 55 15.87 -3.21 21.03
CA GLU A 55 16.13 -4.36 20.21
C GLU A 55 15.77 -4.06 18.74
N TYR A 56 16.66 -4.44 17.84
CA TYR A 56 16.49 -4.26 16.40
C TYR A 56 15.89 -5.52 15.76
N THR A 57 14.83 -5.36 15.01
CA THR A 57 14.18 -6.47 14.31
C THR A 57 14.05 -6.16 12.82
N ARG A 58 14.45 -7.12 12.00
CA ARG A 58 14.23 -7.06 10.55
C ARG A 58 12.76 -7.30 10.25
N GLU A 59 12.21 -6.52 9.32
CA GLU A 59 10.83 -6.67 8.91
C GLU A 59 10.69 -6.51 7.40
N MET A 60 9.98 -7.44 6.76
CA MET A 60 9.53 -7.26 5.39
C MET A 60 8.30 -6.37 5.40
N THR A 61 8.19 -5.50 4.41
CA THR A 61 7.13 -4.50 4.34
C THR A 61 6.54 -4.49 2.94
N LEU A 62 5.21 -4.49 2.86
CA LEU A 62 4.50 -4.21 1.62
C LEU A 62 4.31 -2.71 1.50
N VAL A 63 4.66 -2.18 0.33
CA VAL A 63 4.47 -0.75 0.02
C VAL A 63 3.47 -0.67 -1.12
N ILE A 64 2.30 -0.13 -0.83
CA ILE A 64 1.23 0.02 -1.81
C ILE A 64 1.21 1.47 -2.28
N THR A 65 1.21 1.67 -3.60
CA THR A 65 1.15 3.00 -4.20
C THR A 65 -0.20 3.21 -4.87
N LEU A 66 -0.87 4.28 -4.46
CA LEU A 66 -2.18 4.69 -4.97
C LEU A 66 -2.07 6.12 -5.48
N ILE A 67 -2.53 6.35 -6.71
CA ILE A 67 -2.47 7.68 -7.33
C ILE A 67 -3.87 8.25 -7.43
N ASP A 68 -4.06 9.40 -6.81
CA ASP A 68 -5.29 10.19 -6.90
C ASP A 68 -6.54 9.41 -6.45
N ILE A 69 -6.40 8.67 -5.37
CA ILE A 69 -7.49 7.91 -4.76
C ILE A 69 -8.03 8.68 -3.55
N ASP A 70 -9.33 8.63 -3.36
CA ASP A 70 -10.01 9.29 -2.24
C ASP A 70 -9.43 8.87 -0.89
N ARG A 71 -9.17 9.82 -0.02
CA ARG A 71 -8.61 9.55 1.30
C ARG A 71 -9.49 8.62 2.12
N SER A 72 -10.81 8.70 1.97
CA SER A 72 -11.72 7.80 2.68
C SER A 72 -11.51 6.35 2.28
N ILE A 73 -11.27 6.08 1.00
CA ILE A 73 -10.98 4.73 0.49
C ILE A 73 -9.61 4.27 1.00
N ILE A 74 -8.62 5.14 0.94
CA ILE A 74 -7.28 4.85 1.45
C ILE A 74 -7.33 4.44 2.92
N ASN A 75 -8.08 5.17 3.74
CA ASN A 75 -8.21 4.87 5.15
C ASN A 75 -8.88 3.52 5.40
N GLU A 76 -9.90 3.17 4.61
CA GLU A 76 -10.56 1.88 4.75
C GLU A 76 -9.63 0.73 4.34
N ILE A 77 -8.89 0.89 3.26
CA ILE A 77 -7.88 -0.11 2.85
C ILE A 77 -6.83 -0.28 3.95
N ALA A 78 -6.33 0.81 4.49
CA ALA A 78 -5.33 0.78 5.56
C ALA A 78 -5.87 0.05 6.80
N LYS A 79 -7.11 0.31 7.19
CA LYS A 79 -7.76 -0.38 8.30
C LYS A 79 -7.88 -1.88 8.04
N ASP A 80 -8.31 -2.26 6.84
CA ASP A 80 -8.45 -3.66 6.47
C ASP A 80 -7.10 -4.39 6.55
N LEU A 81 -6.07 -3.80 5.98
CA LEU A 81 -4.73 -4.40 6.00
C LEU A 81 -4.17 -4.47 7.41
N CYS A 82 -4.37 -3.43 8.21
CA CYS A 82 -3.96 -3.41 9.61
C CYS A 82 -4.58 -4.57 10.38
N ALA A 83 -5.87 -4.82 10.16
CA ALA A 83 -6.60 -5.89 10.83
C ALA A 83 -6.16 -7.26 10.32
N PHE A 84 -6.12 -7.46 8.99
CA PHE A 84 -5.77 -8.75 8.41
C PHE A 84 -4.35 -9.18 8.73
N PHE A 85 -3.43 -8.23 8.82
CA PHE A 85 -2.01 -8.52 9.08
C PHE A 85 -1.67 -8.45 10.58
N ASN A 86 -2.66 -8.20 11.41
CA ASN A 86 -2.49 -8.05 12.87
C ASN A 86 -1.38 -7.07 13.21
N GLN A 87 -1.48 -5.87 12.64
CA GLN A 87 -0.55 -4.77 12.89
C GLN A 87 -1.14 -3.81 13.92
N GLU A 88 -0.29 -3.15 14.68
CA GLU A 88 -0.75 -2.08 15.57
C GLU A 88 -1.17 -0.86 14.77
N SER A 89 -0.44 -0.57 13.71
CA SER A 89 -0.72 0.55 12.82
C SER A 89 -0.05 0.34 11.47
N VAL A 90 -0.47 1.11 10.48
CA VAL A 90 0.20 1.19 9.19
C VAL A 90 0.57 2.65 8.93
N LEU A 91 1.64 2.87 8.20
CA LEU A 91 2.09 4.21 7.86
C LEU A 91 1.52 4.62 6.52
N ILE A 92 0.93 5.79 6.47
CA ILE A 92 0.44 6.39 5.23
C ILE A 92 1.27 7.64 4.94
N VAL A 93 1.83 7.71 3.74
CA VAL A 93 2.60 8.87 3.28
C VAL A 93 1.91 9.45 2.06
N GLU A 94 1.59 10.73 2.11
CA GLU A 94 0.98 11.46 1.00
C GLU A 94 1.95 12.47 0.44
N ASN A 95 2.02 12.55 -0.91
CA ASN A 95 2.81 13.55 -1.59
C ASN A 95 2.00 14.16 -2.73
N THR A 96 2.06 15.47 -2.85
CA THR A 96 1.57 16.15 -4.04
C THR A 96 2.59 15.92 -5.16
N VAL A 97 2.15 15.36 -6.27
CA VAL A 97 3.02 14.99 -7.38
C VAL A 97 2.52 15.59 -8.68
N ARG A 98 3.44 15.76 -9.61
CA ARG A 98 3.11 16.11 -10.98
C ARG A 98 3.11 14.81 -11.79
N ALA A 99 1.92 14.39 -12.20
CA ALA A 99 1.76 13.14 -12.93
C ALA A 99 0.81 13.33 -14.10
N TYR A 100 1.09 12.64 -15.20
CA TYR A 100 0.24 12.67 -16.37
C TYR A 100 0.37 11.37 -17.15
N TYR A 101 -0.67 11.05 -17.91
CA TYR A 101 -0.68 9.86 -18.74
C TYR A 101 -0.25 10.20 -20.15
N VAL A 102 0.45 9.26 -20.77
CA VAL A 102 0.87 9.37 -22.18
C VAL A 102 0.34 8.14 -22.91
N SER A 103 -0.28 8.37 -24.06
CA SER A 103 -0.80 7.29 -24.89
C SER A 103 -0.58 7.61 -26.38
N ASP A 104 -1.01 6.70 -27.26
CA ASP A 104 -0.93 6.91 -28.70
C ASP A 104 -1.83 8.04 -29.17
N SER A 105 -1.33 8.82 -30.09
CA SER A 105 -1.86 10.10 -30.47
C SER A 105 -3.35 10.14 -30.83
N VAL A 106 -3.85 9.19 -31.65
CA VAL A 106 -5.23 9.27 -32.13
C VAL A 106 -6.25 8.87 -31.06
N ARG A 107 -5.99 7.78 -30.35
CA ARG A 107 -6.84 7.35 -29.23
C ARG A 107 -6.80 8.34 -28.09
N GLU A 108 -5.65 8.87 -27.84
CA GLU A 108 -5.41 9.84 -26.78
C GLU A 108 -6.32 11.07 -26.91
N CYS A 109 -6.46 11.59 -28.12
CA CYS A 109 -7.32 12.76 -28.35
C CYS A 109 -8.77 12.52 -27.95
N ALA A 110 -9.28 11.32 -28.12
CA ALA A 110 -10.63 10.98 -27.71
C ALA A 110 -10.74 10.77 -26.19
N GLU A 111 -9.76 10.16 -25.58
CA GLU A 111 -9.75 9.86 -24.16
C GLU A 111 -9.52 11.08 -23.28
N LYS A 112 -8.73 12.03 -23.74
CA LYS A 112 -8.45 13.27 -23.02
C LYS A 112 -9.66 14.17 -22.83
N GLN A 113 -10.72 13.96 -23.56
CA GLN A 113 -11.94 14.71 -23.41
C GLN A 113 -12.77 14.24 -22.23
N ASP A 114 -12.44 13.11 -21.68
CA ASP A 114 -13.03 12.62 -20.45
C ASP A 114 -12.37 13.28 -19.26
N PRO A 115 -13.14 13.96 -18.45
CA PRO A 115 -12.59 14.62 -17.25
C PRO A 115 -12.15 13.62 -16.17
#